data_754092094c54ee1b18c37b506e7f9549
#
_entry.id   754092094c54ee1b18c37b506e7f9549
#
_cell.length_a   1.000
_cell.length_b   1.000
_cell.length_c   1.000
_cell.angle_alpha   90.00
_cell.angle_beta   90.00
_cell.angle_gamma   90.00
#
_symmetry.space_group_name_H-M   'P 1'
#
loop_
_entity.id
_entity.type
_entity.pdbx_description
1 polymer ?
#
loop_
_entity_poly.entity_id
_entity_poly.type
_entity_poly.pdbx_seq_one_letter_code
_entity_poly.pdbx_strand_id
1 'polypeptide(L)'
;MNQEHAWCLALETLCDIKITKRSSDIRVLFCEIGRVLNHLLNITTQGMDVGALTPIFWGFEEREKLMEFYERASGARLHAAYFRPGGVHQDLPTKLLEDIFDWAESFPEKLNDLEGLLTENRIFKQRNVDIGVVSKEEAIELGFSGVMLRGSGVPWDLRPVSYTHLRAHETLEN
;
A
#
# COMPACT_ATOMS: atom_id res chain seq x y z
N MET A 1 5.33 -5.80 -6.63
CA MET A 1 5.24 -7.20 -6.10
C MET A 1 3.82 -7.75 -5.97
N ASN A 2 2.77 -6.93 -5.79
CA ASN A 2 1.41 -7.44 -5.57
C ASN A 2 0.87 -8.28 -6.74
N GLN A 3 1.17 -7.93 -7.98
CA GLN A 3 0.78 -8.72 -9.17
C GLN A 3 1.56 -10.05 -9.24
N GLU A 4 2.84 -10.04 -8.88
CA GLU A 4 3.62 -11.28 -8.75
C GLU A 4 3.02 -12.20 -7.69
N HIS A 5 2.56 -11.63 -6.56
CA HIS A 5 1.88 -12.41 -5.51
C HIS A 5 0.63 -13.10 -6.04
N ALA A 6 -0.23 -12.36 -6.73
CA ALA A 6 -1.45 -12.92 -7.31
C ALA A 6 -1.14 -14.06 -8.30
N TRP A 7 -0.13 -13.90 -9.15
CA TRP A 7 0.30 -14.92 -10.08
C TRP A 7 0.87 -16.16 -9.38
N CYS A 8 1.74 -15.97 -8.37
CA CYS A 8 2.28 -17.07 -7.58
C CYS A 8 1.16 -17.86 -6.87
N LEU A 9 0.20 -17.16 -6.24
CA LEU A 9 -0.94 -17.79 -5.58
C LEU A 9 -1.79 -18.61 -6.53
N ALA A 10 -2.04 -18.12 -7.75
CA ALA A 10 -2.79 -18.84 -8.76
C ALA A 10 -2.08 -20.15 -9.15
N LEU A 11 -0.77 -20.11 -9.42
CA LEU A 11 0.01 -21.30 -9.75
C LEU A 11 0.10 -22.29 -8.56
N GLU A 12 0.33 -21.79 -7.37
CA GLU A 12 0.41 -22.61 -6.16
C GLU A 12 -0.91 -23.34 -5.89
N THR A 13 -2.03 -22.66 -6.10
CA THR A 13 -3.35 -23.27 -5.99
C THR A 13 -3.58 -24.35 -7.05
N LEU A 14 -3.21 -24.09 -8.31
CA LEU A 14 -3.38 -25.03 -9.41
C LEU A 14 -2.51 -26.28 -9.27
N CYS A 15 -1.30 -26.11 -8.71
CA CYS A 15 -0.31 -27.18 -8.58
C CYS A 15 -0.23 -27.81 -7.18
N ASP A 16 -1.12 -27.39 -6.25
CA ASP A 16 -1.09 -27.80 -4.83
C ASP A 16 0.29 -27.61 -4.15
N ILE A 17 0.95 -26.50 -4.47
CA ILE A 17 2.27 -26.17 -3.90
C ILE A 17 2.07 -25.51 -2.53
N LYS A 18 2.67 -26.10 -1.50
CA LYS A 18 2.64 -25.53 -0.13
C LYS A 18 3.86 -24.65 0.09
N ILE A 19 3.61 -23.46 0.63
CA ILE A 19 4.66 -22.53 1.02
C ILE A 19 4.92 -22.58 2.52
N THR A 20 6.13 -22.18 2.94
CA THR A 20 6.44 -22.05 4.36
C THR A 20 5.79 -20.80 4.95
N LYS A 21 5.51 -20.82 6.27
CA LYS A 21 4.97 -19.66 6.97
C LYS A 21 5.86 -18.43 6.79
N ARG A 22 7.19 -18.59 6.93
CA ARG A 22 8.14 -17.49 6.76
C ARG A 22 8.05 -16.86 5.37
N SER A 23 7.96 -17.65 4.30
CA SER A 23 7.78 -17.11 2.95
C SER A 23 6.47 -16.36 2.79
N SER A 24 5.40 -16.85 3.42
CA SER A 24 4.10 -16.15 3.45
C SER A 24 4.21 -14.81 4.16
N ASP A 25 4.84 -14.76 5.33
CA ASP A 25 5.01 -13.53 6.11
C ASP A 25 5.86 -12.50 5.35
N ILE A 26 6.92 -12.95 4.69
CA ILE A 26 7.76 -12.07 3.84
C ILE A 26 6.95 -11.50 2.67
N ARG A 27 6.15 -12.33 2.00
CA ARG A 27 5.28 -11.86 0.91
C ARG A 27 4.29 -10.80 1.37
N VAL A 28 3.70 -11.00 2.53
CA VAL A 28 2.78 -10.01 3.11
C VAL A 28 3.51 -8.71 3.41
N LEU A 29 4.67 -8.77 4.06
CA LEU A 29 5.48 -7.59 4.36
C LEU A 29 5.74 -6.76 3.09
N PHE A 30 6.22 -7.39 2.03
CA PHE A 30 6.52 -6.67 0.78
C PHE A 30 5.28 -6.25 -0.01
N CYS A 31 4.16 -6.93 0.13
CA CYS A 31 2.88 -6.46 -0.40
C CYS A 31 2.40 -5.20 0.32
N GLU A 32 2.55 -5.14 1.64
CA GLU A 32 2.17 -3.95 2.41
C GLU A 32 3.13 -2.78 2.16
N ILE A 33 4.44 -3.01 2.05
CA ILE A 33 5.39 -1.98 1.59
C ILE A 33 4.98 -1.46 0.20
N GLY A 34 4.61 -2.34 -0.71
CA GLY A 34 4.09 -1.97 -2.03
C GLY A 34 2.81 -1.15 -1.97
N ARG A 35 1.95 -1.43 -1.00
CA ARG A 35 0.74 -0.65 -0.75
C ARG A 35 1.06 0.75 -0.25
N VAL A 36 1.97 0.88 0.72
CA VAL A 36 2.42 2.19 1.22
C VAL A 36 3.08 2.99 0.10
N LEU A 37 3.93 2.37 -0.71
CA LEU A 37 4.53 2.99 -1.90
C LEU A 37 3.46 3.57 -2.83
N ASN A 38 2.38 2.83 -3.09
CA ASN A 38 1.29 3.29 -3.93
C ASN A 38 0.48 4.41 -3.28
N HIS A 39 0.18 4.32 -2.00
CA HIS A 39 -0.59 5.34 -1.31
C HIS A 39 0.17 6.67 -1.21
N LEU A 40 1.46 6.64 -0.92
CA LEU A 40 2.30 7.83 -0.95
C LEU A 40 2.31 8.48 -2.33
N LEU A 41 2.45 7.70 -3.39
CA LEU A 41 2.34 8.21 -4.76
C LEU A 41 0.98 8.86 -5.00
N ASN A 42 -0.10 8.14 -4.72
CA ASN A 42 -1.46 8.59 -5.00
C ASN A 42 -1.81 9.88 -4.25
N ILE A 43 -1.62 9.90 -2.93
CA ILE A 43 -1.99 11.04 -2.09
C ILE A 43 -1.19 12.29 -2.48
N THR A 44 0.10 12.14 -2.72
CA THR A 44 0.96 13.29 -3.02
C THR A 44 0.77 13.81 -4.44
N THR A 45 0.49 12.94 -5.43
CA THR A 45 0.13 13.38 -6.79
C THR A 45 -1.27 13.99 -6.83
N GLN A 46 -2.24 13.47 -6.08
CA GLN A 46 -3.54 14.11 -5.93
C GLN A 46 -3.39 15.51 -5.31
N GLY A 47 -2.55 15.66 -4.29
CA GLY A 47 -2.21 16.97 -3.73
C GLY A 47 -1.66 17.92 -4.80
N MET A 48 -0.77 17.44 -5.65
CA MET A 48 -0.19 18.21 -6.75
C MET A 48 -1.25 18.62 -7.78
N ASP A 49 -2.13 17.72 -8.19
CA ASP A 49 -3.21 17.98 -9.14
C ASP A 49 -4.18 19.05 -8.63
N VAL A 50 -4.40 19.10 -7.33
CA VAL A 50 -5.21 20.13 -6.67
C VAL A 50 -4.44 21.43 -6.45
N GLY A 51 -3.12 21.44 -6.66
CA GLY A 51 -2.26 22.63 -6.62
C GLY A 51 -1.27 22.71 -5.47
N ALA A 52 -1.18 21.66 -4.61
CA ALA A 52 -0.20 21.58 -3.53
C ALA A 52 1.08 20.85 -4.04
N LEU A 53 2.09 21.61 -4.46
CA LEU A 53 3.30 21.04 -5.08
C LEU A 53 4.29 20.42 -4.07
N THR A 54 4.31 20.87 -2.82
CA THR A 54 5.30 20.44 -1.82
C THR A 54 5.12 18.98 -1.37
N PRO A 55 3.90 18.46 -1.14
CA PRO A 55 3.69 17.10 -0.63
C PRO A 55 4.34 15.99 -1.46
N ILE A 56 4.46 16.17 -2.78
CA ILE A 56 5.07 15.18 -3.66
C ILE A 56 6.54 14.94 -3.30
N PHE A 57 7.29 15.99 -2.97
CA PHE A 57 8.70 15.83 -2.61
C PHE A 57 8.86 15.08 -1.30
N TRP A 58 8.04 15.38 -0.29
CA TRP A 58 8.07 14.68 1.00
C TRP A 58 7.66 13.20 0.87
N GLY A 59 6.60 12.95 0.11
CA GLY A 59 6.17 11.57 -0.13
C GLY A 59 7.19 10.76 -0.92
N PHE A 60 7.87 11.37 -1.89
CA PHE A 60 8.90 10.69 -2.68
C PHE A 60 10.19 10.45 -1.90
N GLU A 61 10.52 11.27 -0.91
CA GLU A 61 11.62 10.98 0.02
C GLU A 61 11.38 9.68 0.79
N GLU A 62 10.17 9.48 1.31
CA GLU A 62 9.83 8.23 1.99
C GLU A 62 9.72 7.04 1.01
N ARG A 63 9.21 7.27 -0.19
CA ARG A 63 9.19 6.24 -1.25
C ARG A 63 10.59 5.78 -1.62
N GLU A 64 11.56 6.66 -1.64
CA GLU A 64 12.95 6.32 -1.92
C GLU A 64 13.51 5.30 -0.91
N LYS A 65 13.27 5.51 0.38
CA LYS A 65 13.66 4.56 1.43
C LYS A 65 13.02 3.17 1.23
N LEU A 66 11.73 3.14 0.89
CA LEU A 66 11.01 1.89 0.64
C LEU A 66 11.51 1.17 -0.63
N MET A 67 11.90 1.91 -1.67
CA MET A 67 12.51 1.32 -2.86
C MET A 67 13.90 0.78 -2.59
N GLU A 68 14.65 1.37 -1.65
CA GLU A 68 15.91 0.79 -1.18
C GLU A 68 15.69 -0.57 -0.50
N PHE A 69 14.62 -0.72 0.30
CA PHE A 69 14.28 -2.02 0.87
C PHE A 69 13.99 -3.07 -0.20
N TYR A 70 13.31 -2.68 -1.28
CA TYR A 70 13.08 -3.54 -2.44
C TYR A 70 14.39 -3.95 -3.10
N GLU A 71 15.29 -3.02 -3.30
CA GLU A 71 16.60 -3.28 -3.90
C GLU A 71 17.43 -4.23 -3.03
N ARG A 72 17.47 -4.03 -1.73
CA ARG A 72 18.21 -4.90 -0.79
C ARG A 72 17.63 -6.31 -0.72
N ALA A 73 16.34 -6.49 -0.94
CA ALA A 73 15.70 -7.82 -0.95
C ALA A 73 15.80 -8.52 -2.29
N SER A 74 15.71 -7.80 -3.41
CA SER A 74 15.53 -8.40 -4.73
C SER A 74 16.59 -7.99 -5.76
N GLY A 75 17.39 -6.97 -5.47
CA GLY A 75 18.32 -6.36 -6.42
C GLY A 75 17.69 -5.32 -7.35
N ALA A 76 16.37 -5.09 -7.28
CA ALA A 76 15.67 -4.13 -8.12
C ALA A 76 14.80 -3.20 -7.29
N ARG A 77 14.85 -1.90 -7.59
CA ARG A 77 14.15 -0.85 -6.85
C ARG A 77 12.62 -0.86 -7.05
N LEU A 78 12.14 -1.27 -8.21
CA LEU A 78 10.72 -1.21 -8.55
C LEU A 78 10.19 -2.52 -9.14
N HIS A 79 10.79 -3.00 -10.22
CA HIS A 79 10.37 -4.21 -10.92
C HIS A 79 11.11 -5.43 -10.36
N ALA A 80 10.82 -5.75 -9.11
CA ALA A 80 11.45 -6.85 -8.39
C ALA A 80 10.79 -8.19 -8.75
N ALA A 81 11.55 -9.14 -9.24
CA ALA A 81 11.11 -10.51 -9.45
C ALA A 81 11.42 -11.36 -8.21
N TYR A 82 10.91 -10.96 -7.06
CA TYR A 82 11.26 -11.52 -5.76
C TYR A 82 10.37 -12.70 -5.34
N PHE A 83 9.08 -12.63 -5.60
CA PHE A 83 8.15 -13.73 -5.33
C PHE A 83 8.30 -14.81 -6.40
N ARG A 84 8.32 -16.06 -5.96
CA ARG A 84 8.46 -17.23 -6.82
C ARG A 84 7.43 -18.28 -6.41
N PRO A 85 6.89 -19.07 -7.33
CA PRO A 85 6.05 -20.22 -6.96
C PRO A 85 6.81 -21.10 -5.97
N GLY A 86 6.19 -21.37 -4.82
CA GLY A 86 6.81 -22.09 -3.71
C GLY A 86 7.47 -21.22 -2.65
N GLY A 87 7.50 -19.89 -2.81
CA GLY A 87 8.05 -19.00 -1.78
C GLY A 87 8.57 -17.66 -2.29
N VAL A 88 9.79 -17.31 -1.90
CA VAL A 88 10.54 -16.12 -2.28
C VAL A 88 11.91 -16.52 -2.82
N HIS A 89 12.52 -15.65 -3.59
CA HIS A 89 13.81 -15.93 -4.24
C HIS A 89 14.93 -16.19 -3.23
N GLN A 90 14.97 -15.42 -2.14
CA GLN A 90 15.95 -15.54 -1.06
C GLN A 90 15.37 -15.04 0.24
N ASP A 91 15.93 -15.47 1.38
CA ASP A 91 15.54 -14.98 2.69
C ASP A 91 16.05 -13.57 2.93
N LEU A 92 15.43 -12.88 3.89
CA LEU A 92 15.77 -11.50 4.23
C LEU A 92 16.94 -11.47 5.23
N PRO A 93 17.93 -10.59 5.00
CA PRO A 93 18.93 -10.28 6.01
C PRO A 93 18.30 -9.68 7.27
N THR A 94 18.78 -10.08 8.45
CA THR A 94 18.28 -9.55 9.73
C THR A 94 18.34 -8.03 9.78
N LYS A 95 19.44 -7.45 9.31
CA LYS A 95 19.62 -5.99 9.28
C LYS A 95 18.56 -5.28 8.44
N LEU A 96 18.09 -5.91 7.35
CA LEU A 96 17.02 -5.33 6.55
C LEU A 96 15.70 -5.31 7.31
N LEU A 97 15.39 -6.34 8.08
CA LEU A 97 14.17 -6.39 8.90
C LEU A 97 14.20 -5.34 10.00
N GLU A 98 15.35 -5.14 10.65
CA GLU A 98 15.54 -4.08 11.65
C GLU A 98 15.32 -2.69 11.02
N ASP A 99 15.93 -2.41 9.88
CA ASP A 99 15.79 -1.12 9.19
C ASP A 99 14.34 -0.85 8.73
N ILE A 100 13.62 -1.88 8.29
CA ILE A 100 12.19 -1.77 7.94
C ILE A 100 11.37 -1.45 9.19
N PHE A 101 11.68 -2.10 10.31
CA PHE A 101 11.00 -1.84 11.58
C PHE A 101 11.24 -0.41 12.08
N ASP A 102 12.49 0.04 12.11
CA ASP A 102 12.86 1.40 12.52
C ASP A 102 12.18 2.45 11.63
N TRP A 103 12.10 2.18 10.32
CA TRP A 103 11.37 3.04 9.39
C TRP A 103 9.88 3.08 9.72
N ALA A 104 9.27 1.92 9.97
CA ALA A 104 7.84 1.82 10.28
C ALA A 104 7.46 2.55 11.57
N GLU A 105 8.33 2.53 12.59
CA GLU A 105 8.11 3.29 13.83
C GLU A 105 8.19 4.81 13.62
N SER A 106 9.07 5.27 12.74
CA SER A 106 9.26 6.70 12.47
C SER A 106 8.24 7.28 11.47
N PHE A 107 7.65 6.45 10.64
CA PHE A 107 6.79 6.87 9.53
C PHE A 107 5.52 7.63 9.94
N PRO A 108 4.84 7.33 11.07
CA PRO A 108 3.66 8.09 11.51
C PRO A 108 3.92 9.59 11.69
N GLU A 109 5.12 10.00 12.12
CA GLU A 109 5.48 11.41 12.24
C GLU A 109 5.44 12.11 10.86
N LYS A 110 5.94 11.42 9.82
CA LYS A 110 5.91 11.94 8.45
C LYS A 110 4.50 12.03 7.88
N LEU A 111 3.63 11.09 8.25
CA LEU A 111 2.21 11.17 7.89
C LEU A 111 1.53 12.37 8.56
N ASN A 112 1.81 12.62 9.84
CA ASN A 112 1.26 13.78 10.54
C ASN A 112 1.69 15.10 9.88
N ASP A 113 2.92 15.21 9.39
CA ASP A 113 3.41 16.37 8.65
C ASP A 113 2.61 16.57 7.35
N LEU A 114 2.39 15.49 6.59
CA LEU A 114 1.59 15.52 5.35
C LEU A 114 0.13 15.86 5.63
N GLU A 115 -0.45 15.26 6.66
CA GLU A 115 -1.83 15.52 7.08
C GLU A 115 -2.02 16.97 7.50
N GLY A 116 -1.13 17.51 8.32
CA GLY A 116 -1.15 18.91 8.74
C GLY A 116 -1.06 19.89 7.57
N LEU A 117 -0.34 19.51 6.51
CA LEU A 117 -0.23 20.34 5.31
C LEU A 117 -1.48 20.29 4.42
N LEU A 118 -2.15 19.16 4.31
CA LEU A 118 -3.25 18.92 3.36
C LEU A 118 -4.62 19.00 4.03
N THR A 119 -4.86 18.21 5.07
CA THR A 119 -6.20 17.97 5.62
C THR A 119 -6.86 19.25 6.14
N GLU A 120 -6.13 20.08 6.88
CA GLU A 120 -6.63 21.34 7.44
C GLU A 120 -6.43 22.54 6.51
N ASN A 121 -5.81 22.35 5.37
CA ASN A 121 -5.57 23.43 4.43
C ASN A 121 -6.88 23.93 3.80
N ARG A 122 -7.19 25.22 4.01
CA ARG A 122 -8.41 25.84 3.52
C ARG A 122 -8.56 25.73 1.99
N ILE A 123 -7.49 25.91 1.25
CA ILE A 123 -7.51 25.87 -0.22
C ILE A 123 -7.77 24.44 -0.67
N PHE A 124 -7.08 23.46 -0.05
CA PHE A 124 -7.27 22.05 -0.36
C PHE A 124 -8.69 21.60 -0.08
N LYS A 125 -9.27 21.98 1.08
CA LYS A 125 -10.68 21.72 1.43
C LYS A 125 -11.63 22.31 0.40
N GLN A 126 -11.46 23.57 0.01
CA GLN A 126 -12.33 24.24 -0.96
C GLN A 126 -12.30 23.60 -2.36
N ARG A 127 -11.21 22.92 -2.70
CA ARG A 127 -11.04 22.27 -4.01
C ARG A 127 -11.45 20.80 -4.04
N ASN A 128 -11.76 20.20 -2.91
CA ASN A 128 -12.11 18.77 -2.81
C ASN A 128 -13.47 18.51 -2.19
N VAL A 129 -13.85 19.28 -1.16
CA VAL A 129 -15.09 19.01 -0.44
C VAL A 129 -16.30 19.28 -1.34
N ASP A 130 -17.21 18.33 -1.38
CA ASP A 130 -18.44 18.35 -2.21
C ASP A 130 -18.19 18.41 -3.73
N ILE A 131 -16.99 18.05 -4.18
CA ILE A 131 -16.65 17.97 -5.61
C ILE A 131 -16.51 16.51 -6.04
N GLY A 132 -17.28 16.12 -7.09
CA GLY A 132 -17.24 14.74 -7.62
C GLY A 132 -17.80 13.71 -6.64
N VAL A 133 -18.82 14.07 -5.88
CA VAL A 133 -19.50 13.16 -4.95
C VAL A 133 -20.17 12.03 -5.73
N VAL A 134 -19.89 10.79 -5.35
CA VAL A 134 -20.51 9.57 -5.89
C VAL A 134 -21.24 8.87 -4.75
N SER A 135 -22.54 8.65 -4.89
CA SER A 135 -23.35 7.94 -3.90
C SER A 135 -22.97 6.46 -3.80
N LYS A 136 -23.40 5.79 -2.72
CA LYS A 136 -23.18 4.33 -2.55
C LYS A 136 -23.79 3.54 -3.69
N GLU A 137 -24.99 3.89 -4.08
CA GLU A 137 -25.77 3.23 -5.13
C GLU A 137 -25.07 3.38 -6.47
N GLU A 138 -24.66 4.59 -6.83
CA GLU A 138 -23.89 4.84 -8.05
C GLU A 138 -22.54 4.15 -8.05
N ALA A 139 -21.84 4.14 -6.93
CA ALA A 139 -20.53 3.46 -6.81
C ALA A 139 -20.64 1.96 -7.06
N ILE A 140 -21.71 1.32 -6.58
CA ILE A 140 -21.99 -0.10 -6.82
C ILE A 140 -22.38 -0.34 -8.28
N GLU A 141 -23.27 0.48 -8.83
CA GLU A 141 -23.74 0.38 -10.22
C GLU A 141 -22.59 0.55 -11.22
N LEU A 142 -21.68 1.51 -10.95
CA LEU A 142 -20.50 1.76 -11.77
C LEU A 142 -19.36 0.77 -11.56
N GLY A 143 -19.50 -0.18 -10.64
CA GLY A 143 -18.50 -1.20 -10.37
C GLY A 143 -17.26 -0.69 -9.64
N PHE A 144 -17.39 0.32 -8.79
CA PHE A 144 -16.30 0.80 -7.97
C PHE A 144 -15.79 -0.30 -7.04
N SER A 145 -14.50 -0.29 -6.75
CA SER A 145 -13.86 -1.23 -5.84
C SER A 145 -12.78 -0.54 -5.00
N GLY A 146 -12.25 -1.26 -4.01
CA GLY A 146 -11.13 -0.79 -3.20
C GLY A 146 -11.41 0.52 -2.47
N VAL A 147 -10.45 1.41 -2.46
CA VAL A 147 -10.49 2.70 -1.75
C VAL A 147 -11.64 3.59 -2.26
N MET A 148 -11.89 3.61 -3.56
CA MET A 148 -12.96 4.42 -4.16
C MET A 148 -14.34 4.00 -3.66
N LEU A 149 -14.59 2.70 -3.57
CA LEU A 149 -15.86 2.17 -3.05
C LEU A 149 -16.01 2.47 -1.56
N ARG A 150 -14.95 2.31 -0.78
CA ARG A 150 -14.96 2.66 0.65
C ARG A 150 -15.15 4.15 0.88
N GLY A 151 -14.52 5.00 0.06
CA GLY A 151 -14.71 6.45 0.08
C GLY A 151 -16.15 6.89 -0.18
N SER A 152 -16.93 6.11 -0.95
CA SER A 152 -18.38 6.29 -1.13
C SER A 152 -19.23 5.71 0.00
N GLY A 153 -18.60 5.24 1.08
CA GLY A 153 -19.28 4.77 2.31
C GLY A 153 -19.73 3.31 2.28
N VAL A 154 -19.19 2.49 1.39
CA VAL A 154 -19.43 1.04 1.38
C VAL A 154 -18.25 0.34 2.08
N PRO A 155 -18.44 -0.28 3.27
CA PRO A 155 -17.35 -0.89 4.04
C PRO A 155 -16.93 -2.25 3.46
N TRP A 156 -16.50 -2.27 2.20
CA TRP A 156 -16.08 -3.48 1.50
C TRP A 156 -14.56 -3.59 1.47
N ASP A 157 -14.02 -4.53 2.24
CA ASP A 157 -12.61 -4.85 2.27
C ASP A 157 -12.39 -6.35 2.14
N LEU A 158 -11.64 -6.78 1.13
CA LEU A 158 -11.33 -8.19 0.88
C LEU A 158 -10.19 -8.73 1.77
N ARG A 159 -9.41 -7.86 2.40
CA ARG A 159 -8.25 -8.28 3.22
C ARG A 159 -8.62 -9.14 4.42
N PRO A 160 -9.69 -8.84 5.21
CA PRO A 160 -10.12 -9.73 6.30
C PRO A 160 -10.51 -11.13 5.84
N VAL A 161 -10.87 -11.27 4.56
CA VAL A 161 -11.28 -12.56 3.98
C VAL A 161 -10.10 -13.30 3.37
N SER A 162 -9.16 -12.59 2.72
CA SER A 162 -8.07 -13.18 1.95
C SER A 162 -6.77 -13.37 2.73
N TYR A 163 -6.50 -12.50 3.70
CA TYR A 163 -5.34 -12.59 4.59
C TYR A 163 -5.74 -13.22 5.92
N THR A 164 -5.82 -14.54 5.96
CA THR A 164 -6.24 -15.28 7.17
C THR A 164 -5.29 -15.13 8.36
N HIS A 165 -4.06 -14.68 8.14
CA HIS A 165 -3.00 -14.51 9.14
C HIS A 165 -2.72 -13.05 9.51
N LEU A 166 -3.25 -12.09 8.76
CA LEU A 166 -3.23 -10.67 9.09
C LEU A 166 -4.65 -10.15 9.20
N ARG A 167 -5.02 -9.72 10.37
CA ARG A 167 -6.26 -8.94 10.53
C ARG A 167 -5.97 -7.54 9.98
N ALA A 168 -6.67 -7.15 8.94
CA ALA A 168 -6.67 -5.78 8.44
C ALA A 168 -7.44 -4.89 9.42
N HIS A 169 -6.78 -4.48 10.50
CA HIS A 169 -7.42 -3.67 11.56
C HIS A 169 -7.62 -2.21 11.18
N GLU A 170 -7.02 -1.76 10.08
CA GLU A 170 -6.76 -0.34 9.89
C GLU A 170 -7.65 0.36 8.86
N THR A 171 -8.72 -0.25 8.40
CA THR A 171 -9.47 0.33 7.27
C THR A 171 -10.95 0.55 7.50
N LEU A 172 -11.41 0.35 8.70
CA LEU A 172 -12.86 0.40 8.98
C LEU A 172 -13.29 1.45 10.00
N GLU A 173 -12.34 2.17 10.58
CA GLU A 173 -12.66 3.25 11.49
C GLU A 173 -12.23 4.59 10.90
N ASN A 174 -12.98 5.08 9.92
CA ASN A 174 -13.16 6.53 9.68
C ASN A 174 -14.27 6.70 8.67
#